data_c68cb69aca4dea7a199b480da7d15f4a
#
_entry.id   c68cb69aca4dea7a199b480da7d15f4a
#
_cell.length_a   1.000
_cell.length_b   1.000
_cell.length_c   1.000
_cell.angle_alpha   90.00
_cell.angle_beta   90.00
_cell.angle_gamma   90.00
#
_symmetry.space_group_name_H-M   'P 1'
#
loop_
_entity.id
_entity.type
_entity.pdbx_description
1 polymer ?
#
loop_
_entity_poly.entity_id
_entity_poly.type
_entity_poly.pdbx_seq_one_letter_code
_entity_poly.pdbx_strand_id
1 'polypeptide(L)'
;EKLAQLSAFFRGEVERETRGAHKEAGKEFNVGSPKQLQAILFDELDLPKTKKIKTGFTTDAESLDWLFAKTKHPILKHLLRIRETSKLLTTVDGLIDATASDGRIHTIFQQTVTATGRLSSTNPNLQNIPVRTEEGRRIRDCFVSKSPYKTLLTADYSQIELRLLAHLADVPTLREAFAGGEDIHARTASEIFGIPRDKVDKEARRRAKTINFGIIYGMSAFGLATRLGIPPGEGRTIIDAYFAQYPGIRQEMERLKEEARTHGFVRTPFGRKLWIQDIATRDPVRRAGAERAAINAPFQGGAAEIIKRAMVRLPRALRHAGLKARMLLQVHDELVFEVPEAEVEATSALVRQIMESVATLRVPLSVDIGQGHSWAEAH
;
A
#
# COMPACT_ATOMS: atom_id res chain seq x y z
N GLU A 1 11.81 22.01 12.53
CA GLU A 1 11.08 23.23 12.20
C GLU A 1 9.90 22.93 11.26
N LYS A 2 10.11 22.33 10.06
CA LYS A 2 9.03 21.96 9.11
C LYS A 2 7.93 21.10 9.74
N LEU A 3 8.29 20.08 10.55
CA LEU A 3 7.31 19.24 11.24
C LEU A 3 6.43 20.04 12.21
N ALA A 4 7.01 20.98 12.97
CA ALA A 4 6.24 21.83 13.88
C ALA A 4 5.26 22.75 13.13
N GLN A 5 5.66 23.28 11.97
CA GLN A 5 4.78 24.05 11.10
C GLN A 5 3.63 23.22 10.56
N LEU A 6 3.89 21.95 10.17
CA LEU A 6 2.85 21.02 9.73
C LEU A 6 1.89 20.64 10.86
N SER A 7 2.40 20.41 12.08
CA SER A 7 1.55 20.15 13.26
C SER A 7 0.60 21.31 13.51
N ALA A 8 1.12 22.54 13.52
CA ALA A 8 0.29 23.74 13.69
C ALA A 8 -0.77 23.89 12.57
N PHE A 9 -0.38 23.64 11.33
CA PHE A 9 -1.30 23.65 10.18
C PHE A 9 -2.42 22.63 10.33
N PHE A 10 -2.11 21.35 10.60
CA PHE A 10 -3.12 20.31 10.74
C PHE A 10 -4.01 20.53 11.97
N ARG A 11 -3.49 21.07 13.06
CA ARG A 11 -4.27 21.45 14.26
C ARG A 11 -5.31 22.50 13.91
N GLY A 12 -4.90 23.55 13.20
CA GLY A 12 -5.81 24.60 12.72
C GLY A 12 -6.88 24.08 11.76
N GLU A 13 -6.52 23.11 10.89
CA GLU A 13 -7.48 22.43 10.01
C GLU A 13 -8.53 21.65 10.82
N VAL A 14 -8.10 20.83 11.78
CA VAL A 14 -9.02 20.07 12.64
C VAL A 14 -9.98 20.98 13.38
N GLU A 15 -9.48 22.09 13.95
CA GLU A 15 -10.32 23.06 14.65
C GLU A 15 -11.33 23.74 13.71
N ARG A 16 -10.90 24.11 12.51
CA ARG A 16 -11.78 24.73 11.51
C ARG A 16 -12.90 23.77 11.10
N GLU A 17 -12.54 22.54 10.77
CA GLU A 17 -13.52 21.53 10.35
C GLU A 17 -14.44 21.10 11.49
N THR A 18 -13.95 21.09 12.73
CA THR A 18 -14.78 20.84 13.93
C THR A 18 -15.82 21.92 14.11
N ARG A 19 -15.43 23.20 13.97
CA ARG A 19 -16.41 24.33 14.01
C ARG A 19 -17.44 24.18 12.88
N GLY A 20 -17.02 23.75 11.68
CA GLY A 20 -17.92 23.46 10.57
C GLY A 20 -18.94 22.36 10.92
N ALA A 21 -18.48 21.26 11.48
CA ALA A 21 -19.35 20.16 11.90
C ALA A 21 -20.34 20.58 13.00
N HIS A 22 -19.90 21.38 13.98
CA HIS A 22 -20.76 21.93 15.02
C HIS A 22 -21.83 22.86 14.45
N LYS A 23 -21.48 23.72 13.49
CA LYS A 23 -22.42 24.60 12.79
C LYS A 23 -23.50 23.81 12.06
N GLU A 24 -23.12 22.75 11.36
CA GLU A 24 -24.07 21.89 10.63
C GLU A 24 -24.97 21.08 11.57
N ALA A 25 -24.48 20.72 12.76
CA ALA A 25 -25.25 20.04 13.78
C ALA A 25 -26.12 21.00 14.64
N GLY A 26 -25.90 22.32 14.56
CA GLY A 26 -26.53 23.30 15.38
C GLY A 26 -26.11 23.30 16.86
N LYS A 27 -25.09 22.54 17.23
CA LYS A 27 -24.58 22.44 18.61
C LYS A 27 -23.17 21.90 18.66
N GLU A 28 -22.49 22.08 19.78
CA GLU A 28 -21.20 21.47 20.06
C GLU A 28 -21.36 20.01 20.49
N PHE A 29 -20.43 19.15 20.02
CA PHE A 29 -20.36 17.76 20.42
C PHE A 29 -18.93 17.22 20.19
N ASN A 30 -18.58 16.10 20.80
CA ASN A 30 -17.30 15.46 20.59
C ASN A 30 -17.30 14.69 19.27
N VAL A 31 -16.66 15.25 18.23
CA VAL A 31 -16.54 14.66 16.89
C VAL A 31 -15.75 13.34 16.87
N GLY A 32 -14.94 13.07 17.91
CA GLY A 32 -14.22 11.81 18.11
C GLY A 32 -15.03 10.73 18.84
N SER A 33 -16.24 11.04 19.34
CA SER A 33 -17.08 10.09 20.06
C SER A 33 -18.06 9.36 19.13
N PRO A 34 -17.89 8.04 18.88
CA PRO A 34 -18.82 7.28 18.03
C PRO A 34 -20.28 7.36 18.55
N LYS A 35 -20.46 7.39 19.88
CA LYS A 35 -21.79 7.48 20.49
C LYS A 35 -22.48 8.81 20.19
N GLN A 36 -21.76 9.93 20.32
CA GLN A 36 -22.32 11.25 20.02
C GLN A 36 -22.55 11.42 18.51
N LEU A 37 -21.64 10.91 17.67
CA LEU A 37 -21.81 10.91 16.21
C LEU A 37 -23.06 10.15 15.78
N GLN A 38 -23.35 8.99 16.38
CA GLN A 38 -24.56 8.23 16.07
C GLN A 38 -25.82 9.04 16.41
N ALA A 39 -25.87 9.64 17.58
CA ALA A 39 -27.02 10.49 17.98
C ALA A 39 -27.22 11.66 17.00
N ILE A 40 -26.14 12.39 16.67
CA ILE A 40 -26.21 13.50 15.71
C ILE A 40 -26.67 13.02 14.33
N LEU A 41 -26.01 12.00 13.77
CA LEU A 41 -26.24 11.61 12.38
C LEU A 41 -27.58 10.89 12.17
N PHE A 42 -27.96 10.00 13.11
CA PHE A 42 -29.08 9.09 12.90
C PHE A 42 -30.33 9.43 13.65
N ASP A 43 -30.23 10.17 14.78
CA ASP A 43 -31.39 10.51 15.60
C ASP A 43 -31.80 11.98 15.42
N GLU A 44 -30.86 12.92 15.20
CA GLU A 44 -31.14 14.34 15.07
C GLU A 44 -31.20 14.81 13.60
N LEU A 45 -30.23 14.37 12.75
CA LEU A 45 -30.20 14.73 11.32
C LEU A 45 -30.96 13.72 10.45
N ASP A 46 -31.53 12.67 11.05
CA ASP A 46 -32.31 11.61 10.39
C ASP A 46 -31.64 11.04 9.11
N LEU A 47 -30.30 10.93 9.13
CA LEU A 47 -29.57 10.36 8.01
C LEU A 47 -29.78 8.84 7.93
N PRO A 48 -29.68 8.24 6.73
CA PRO A 48 -29.80 6.81 6.55
C PRO A 48 -28.87 6.02 7.46
N LYS A 49 -29.40 5.02 8.15
CA LYS A 49 -28.63 4.19 9.08
C LYS A 49 -27.62 3.33 8.31
N THR A 50 -26.40 3.29 8.84
CA THR A 50 -25.30 2.48 8.34
C THR A 50 -25.41 1.04 8.84
N LYS A 51 -24.39 0.22 8.63
CA LYS A 51 -24.33 -1.17 9.10
C LYS A 51 -24.45 -1.21 10.63
N LYS A 52 -25.36 -2.06 11.12
CA LYS A 52 -25.56 -2.30 12.55
C LYS A 52 -24.40 -3.12 13.12
N ILE A 53 -23.87 -2.67 14.25
CA ILE A 53 -22.83 -3.35 15.04
C ILE A 53 -23.34 -3.53 16.48
N LYS A 54 -22.56 -4.17 17.35
CA LYS A 54 -22.97 -4.42 18.75
C LYS A 54 -23.30 -3.15 19.53
N THR A 55 -22.65 -2.03 19.21
CA THR A 55 -22.78 -0.74 19.91
C THR A 55 -23.63 0.29 19.16
N GLY A 56 -24.43 -0.14 18.17
CA GLY A 56 -25.30 0.74 17.38
C GLY A 56 -25.00 0.65 15.88
N PHE A 57 -24.90 1.80 15.19
CA PHE A 57 -24.58 1.89 13.77
C PHE A 57 -23.14 2.38 13.60
N THR A 58 -22.39 1.76 12.68
CA THR A 58 -21.00 2.14 12.46
C THR A 58 -20.89 3.57 11.90
N THR A 59 -19.91 4.30 12.39
CA THR A 59 -19.54 5.64 11.91
C THR A 59 -18.08 5.66 11.40
N ASP A 60 -17.55 4.51 10.93
CA ASP A 60 -16.22 4.46 10.33
C ASP A 60 -16.12 5.28 9.03
N ALA A 61 -14.91 5.46 8.51
CA ALA A 61 -14.69 6.31 7.33
C ALA A 61 -15.49 5.81 6.12
N GLU A 62 -15.51 4.49 5.89
CA GLU A 62 -16.23 3.89 4.76
C GLU A 62 -17.74 4.14 4.85
N SER A 63 -18.29 4.02 6.06
CA SER A 63 -19.71 4.31 6.32
C SER A 63 -20.04 5.79 6.14
N LEU A 64 -19.15 6.70 6.57
CA LEU A 64 -19.34 8.14 6.34
C LEU A 64 -19.20 8.52 4.87
N ASP A 65 -18.27 7.90 4.13
CA ASP A 65 -18.14 8.07 2.68
C ASP A 65 -19.40 7.62 1.94
N TRP A 66 -19.94 6.43 2.31
CA TRP A 66 -21.19 5.92 1.78
C TRP A 66 -22.37 6.88 2.06
N LEU A 67 -22.49 7.37 3.30
CA LEU A 67 -23.50 8.36 3.67
C LEU A 67 -23.37 9.65 2.86
N PHE A 68 -22.14 10.14 2.68
CA PHE A 68 -21.88 11.35 1.91
C PHE A 68 -22.21 11.15 0.43
N ALA A 69 -21.86 10.00 -0.14
CA ALA A 69 -22.24 9.68 -1.52
C ALA A 69 -23.74 9.70 -1.72
N LYS A 70 -24.50 9.19 -0.73
CA LYS A 70 -25.96 9.05 -0.79
C LYS A 70 -26.71 10.35 -0.47
N THR A 71 -26.26 11.12 0.52
CA THR A 71 -27.04 12.25 1.07
C THR A 71 -26.46 13.62 0.72
N LYS A 72 -25.16 13.70 0.43
CA LYS A 72 -24.40 14.95 0.22
C LYS A 72 -24.50 15.92 1.41
N HIS A 73 -24.85 15.44 2.61
CA HIS A 73 -25.00 16.30 3.78
C HIS A 73 -23.64 16.92 4.17
N PRO A 74 -23.57 18.26 4.37
CA PRO A 74 -22.30 18.97 4.59
C PRO A 74 -21.51 18.48 5.80
N ILE A 75 -22.18 18.10 6.88
CA ILE A 75 -21.52 17.62 8.11
C ILE A 75 -20.57 16.44 7.84
N LEU A 76 -20.93 15.56 6.89
CA LEU A 76 -20.14 14.37 6.56
C LEU A 76 -18.80 14.72 5.93
N LYS A 77 -18.77 15.79 5.12
CA LYS A 77 -17.53 16.33 4.56
C LYS A 77 -16.58 16.80 5.65
N HIS A 78 -17.10 17.54 6.63
CA HIS A 78 -16.33 17.98 7.80
C HIS A 78 -15.80 16.79 8.61
N LEU A 79 -16.65 15.83 8.93
CA LEU A 79 -16.27 14.64 9.72
C LEU A 79 -15.20 13.79 9.03
N LEU A 80 -15.32 13.57 7.71
CA LEU A 80 -14.30 12.86 6.92
C LEU A 80 -12.97 13.60 6.96
N ARG A 81 -12.98 14.92 6.73
CA ARG A 81 -11.77 15.74 6.78
C ARG A 81 -11.13 15.78 8.16
N ILE A 82 -11.92 15.88 9.23
CA ILE A 82 -11.43 15.82 10.61
C ILE A 82 -10.68 14.51 10.84
N ARG A 83 -11.21 13.37 10.43
CA ARG A 83 -10.58 12.07 10.64
C ARG A 83 -9.27 11.93 9.87
N GLU A 84 -9.26 12.33 8.61
CA GLU A 84 -8.05 12.32 7.79
C GLU A 84 -6.97 13.20 8.40
N THR A 85 -7.31 14.46 8.70
CA THR A 85 -6.37 15.45 9.24
C THR A 85 -5.90 15.11 10.64
N SER A 86 -6.77 14.58 11.51
CA SER A 86 -6.38 14.13 12.86
C SER A 86 -5.39 12.98 12.83
N LYS A 87 -5.53 12.05 11.86
CA LYS A 87 -4.56 10.98 11.66
C LYS A 87 -3.20 11.52 11.22
N LEU A 88 -3.19 12.50 10.32
CA LEU A 88 -1.97 13.16 9.88
C LEU A 88 -1.31 13.94 11.02
N LEU A 89 -2.10 14.67 11.81
CA LEU A 89 -1.62 15.40 13.00
C LEU A 89 -0.95 14.44 13.99
N THR A 90 -1.62 13.33 14.34
CA THR A 90 -1.05 12.30 15.22
C THR A 90 0.27 11.75 14.67
N THR A 91 0.35 11.54 13.36
CA THR A 91 1.58 11.08 12.70
C THR A 91 2.69 12.12 12.84
N VAL A 92 2.41 13.39 12.56
CA VAL A 92 3.41 14.47 12.64
C VAL A 92 3.86 14.71 14.08
N ASP A 93 2.94 14.76 15.03
CA ASP A 93 3.28 14.92 16.46
C ASP A 93 4.16 13.75 16.95
N GLY A 94 3.82 12.51 16.56
CA GLY A 94 4.66 11.35 16.85
C GLY A 94 6.04 11.39 16.20
N LEU A 95 6.21 12.01 15.04
CA LEU A 95 7.52 12.23 14.42
C LEU A 95 8.33 13.30 15.16
N ILE A 96 7.67 14.35 15.65
CA ILE A 96 8.32 15.39 16.48
C ILE A 96 8.84 14.76 17.77
N ASP A 97 8.02 14.00 18.48
CA ASP A 97 8.35 13.34 19.73
C ASP A 97 9.47 12.29 19.56
N ALA A 98 9.52 11.65 18.40
CA ALA A 98 10.55 10.64 18.07
C ALA A 98 11.86 11.25 17.56
N THR A 99 11.96 12.57 17.40
CA THR A 99 13.19 13.23 16.98
C THR A 99 14.22 13.22 18.12
N ALA A 100 15.32 12.50 17.91
CA ALA A 100 16.40 12.37 18.90
C ALA A 100 17.29 13.62 18.98
N SER A 101 18.17 13.66 19.97
CA SER A 101 19.11 14.79 20.20
C SER A 101 20.07 15.05 19.04
N ASP A 102 20.32 14.05 18.20
CA ASP A 102 21.11 14.19 16.97
C ASP A 102 20.32 14.82 15.80
N GLY A 103 19.03 15.15 16.02
CA GLY A 103 18.12 15.70 15.02
C GLY A 103 17.64 14.66 14.00
N ARG A 104 17.75 13.37 14.30
CA ARG A 104 17.28 12.27 13.43
C ARG A 104 16.14 11.49 14.09
N ILE A 105 15.41 10.76 13.28
CA ILE A 105 14.37 9.82 13.72
C ILE A 105 14.93 8.41 13.54
N HIS A 106 14.97 7.63 14.61
CA HIS A 106 15.47 6.26 14.63
C HIS A 106 14.33 5.29 14.87
N THR A 107 13.78 4.75 13.78
CA THR A 107 12.75 3.70 13.87
C THR A 107 13.35 2.36 14.27
N ILE A 108 12.49 1.48 14.76
CA ILE A 108 12.85 0.08 15.05
C ILE A 108 12.20 -0.81 13.98
N PHE A 109 13.01 -1.54 13.22
CA PHE A 109 12.53 -2.56 12.30
C PHE A 109 12.32 -3.90 12.99
N GLN A 110 11.08 -4.36 13.03
CA GLN A 110 10.70 -5.67 13.57
C GLN A 110 10.79 -6.73 12.47
N GLN A 111 11.52 -7.82 12.72
CA GLN A 111 11.77 -8.87 11.73
C GLN A 111 10.83 -10.06 11.82
N THR A 112 10.10 -10.22 12.93
CA THR A 112 9.37 -11.44 13.27
C THR A 112 7.86 -11.23 13.50
N VAL A 113 7.36 -10.02 13.32
CA VAL A 113 5.96 -9.67 13.64
C VAL A 113 4.99 -10.06 12.54
N THR A 114 5.36 -9.92 11.27
CA THR A 114 4.44 -10.17 10.16
C THR A 114 4.43 -11.64 9.75
N ALA A 115 3.25 -12.18 9.45
CA ALA A 115 3.10 -13.57 9.01
C ALA A 115 3.77 -13.84 7.65
N THR A 116 3.88 -12.84 6.78
CA THR A 116 4.47 -12.97 5.44
C THR A 116 5.99 -12.81 5.43
N GLY A 117 6.61 -12.43 6.55
CA GLY A 117 8.04 -12.16 6.65
C GLY A 117 8.44 -10.76 6.19
N ARG A 118 7.49 -9.86 5.89
CA ARG A 118 7.77 -8.44 5.72
C ARG A 118 8.33 -7.85 7.01
N LEU A 119 9.15 -6.81 6.90
CA LEU A 119 9.51 -5.97 8.04
C LEU A 119 8.30 -5.12 8.45
N SER A 120 8.22 -4.79 9.71
CA SER A 120 7.37 -3.71 10.20
C SER A 120 8.24 -2.66 10.90
N SER A 121 7.76 -1.42 10.94
CA SER A 121 8.47 -0.28 11.52
C SER A 121 7.67 0.25 12.71
N THR A 122 8.34 0.47 13.84
CA THR A 122 7.70 0.96 15.08
C THR A 122 8.57 2.01 15.77
N ASN A 123 7.94 2.88 16.53
CA ASN A 123 8.57 3.91 17.35
C ASN A 123 9.54 4.84 16.59
N PRO A 124 9.07 5.56 15.56
CA PRO A 124 7.72 5.60 14.98
C PRO A 124 7.56 4.63 13.79
N ASN A 125 6.32 4.39 13.35
CA ASN A 125 6.09 3.65 12.10
C ASN A 125 6.30 4.58 10.90
N LEU A 126 7.42 4.42 10.19
CA LEU A 126 7.78 5.20 9.00
C LEU A 126 7.24 4.59 7.71
N GLN A 127 6.67 3.37 7.74
CA GLN A 127 6.12 2.70 6.56
C GLN A 127 4.69 3.15 6.22
N ASN A 128 4.00 3.86 7.13
CA ASN A 128 2.62 4.29 6.96
C ASN A 128 2.46 5.77 6.59
N ILE A 129 3.52 6.49 6.29
CA ILE A 129 3.45 7.88 5.83
C ILE A 129 2.84 7.89 4.41
N PRO A 130 1.72 8.61 4.18
CA PRO A 130 1.04 8.61 2.90
C PRO A 130 1.97 9.09 1.76
N VAL A 131 1.82 8.49 0.58
CA VAL A 131 2.61 8.82 -0.62
C VAL A 131 1.80 9.67 -1.60
N ARG A 132 0.50 9.35 -1.74
CA ARG A 132 -0.34 9.84 -2.84
C ARG A 132 -1.03 11.16 -2.56
N THR A 133 -1.15 11.55 -1.29
CA THR A 133 -1.79 12.80 -0.89
C THR A 133 -0.77 13.94 -0.84
N GLU A 134 -1.23 15.16 -1.08
CA GLU A 134 -0.38 16.37 -0.95
C GLU A 134 0.17 16.50 0.47
N GLU A 135 -0.67 16.26 1.47
CA GLU A 135 -0.27 16.31 2.88
C GLU A 135 0.80 15.25 3.21
N GLY A 136 0.66 14.04 2.68
CA GLY A 136 1.67 12.99 2.82
C GLY A 136 3.00 13.38 2.18
N ARG A 137 2.97 14.01 1.00
CA ARG A 137 4.17 14.56 0.35
C ARG A 137 4.81 15.65 1.21
N ARG A 138 4.04 16.55 1.81
CA ARG A 138 4.54 17.57 2.73
C ARG A 138 5.23 16.96 3.96
N ILE A 139 4.71 15.85 4.49
CA ILE A 139 5.36 15.11 5.59
C ILE A 139 6.67 14.50 5.09
N ARG A 140 6.68 13.85 3.92
CA ARG A 140 7.89 13.26 3.33
C ARG A 140 8.95 14.32 2.98
N ASP A 141 8.55 15.55 2.69
CA ASP A 141 9.46 16.67 2.46
C ASP A 141 10.22 17.12 3.72
N CYS A 142 9.76 16.69 4.90
CA CYS A 142 10.48 16.91 6.15
C CYS A 142 11.66 15.94 6.36
N PHE A 143 11.72 14.85 5.62
CA PHE A 143 12.82 13.89 5.67
C PHE A 143 13.88 14.27 4.65
N VAL A 144 15.01 14.72 5.16
CA VAL A 144 16.16 15.22 4.38
C VAL A 144 17.44 14.51 4.79
N SER A 145 18.41 14.50 3.91
CA SER A 145 19.76 14.04 4.23
C SER A 145 20.47 15.02 5.17
N LYS A 146 21.40 14.51 6.01
CA LYS A 146 22.26 15.32 6.88
C LYS A 146 23.68 15.35 6.33
N SER A 147 24.34 16.52 6.43
CA SER A 147 25.75 16.65 6.07
C SER A 147 26.61 15.50 6.66
N PRO A 148 27.56 14.91 5.92
CA PRO A 148 28.05 15.32 4.57
C PRO A 148 27.19 14.83 3.38
N TYR A 149 26.12 14.10 3.62
CA TYR A 149 25.20 13.64 2.60
C TYR A 149 24.28 14.78 2.17
N LYS A 150 24.03 14.93 0.86
CA LYS A 150 23.18 15.99 0.33
C LYS A 150 21.98 15.48 -0.44
N THR A 151 21.97 14.18 -0.77
CA THR A 151 20.95 13.57 -1.59
C THR A 151 20.33 12.37 -0.88
N LEU A 152 19.01 12.27 -0.91
CA LEU A 152 18.30 11.03 -0.68
C LEU A 152 18.10 10.31 -2.02
N LEU A 153 18.31 9.00 -2.01
CA LEU A 153 18.10 8.14 -3.15
C LEU A 153 17.10 7.06 -2.73
N THR A 154 16.09 6.85 -3.57
CA THR A 154 15.11 5.78 -3.42
C THR A 154 15.32 4.73 -4.50
N ALA A 155 15.12 3.47 -4.16
CA ALA A 155 15.18 2.35 -5.07
C ALA A 155 13.99 1.44 -4.81
N ASP A 156 13.01 1.43 -5.72
CA ASP A 156 11.74 0.72 -5.59
C ASP A 156 11.61 -0.39 -6.62
N TYR A 157 11.23 -1.59 -6.16
CA TYR A 157 10.92 -2.69 -7.08
C TYR A 157 9.64 -2.41 -7.86
N SER A 158 9.77 -2.31 -9.17
CA SER A 158 8.62 -2.11 -10.05
C SER A 158 7.75 -3.35 -10.13
N GLN A 159 6.51 -3.25 -9.61
CA GLN A 159 5.46 -4.27 -9.74
C GLN A 159 5.89 -5.68 -9.28
N ILE A 160 6.64 -5.77 -8.19
CA ILE A 160 7.27 -7.04 -7.75
C ILE A 160 6.27 -8.17 -7.53
N GLU A 161 5.10 -7.90 -6.95
CA GLU A 161 4.09 -8.93 -6.70
C GLU A 161 3.48 -9.46 -8.01
N LEU A 162 3.28 -8.61 -9.02
CA LEU A 162 2.85 -9.04 -10.37
C LEU A 162 3.93 -9.86 -11.09
N ARG A 163 5.20 -9.51 -10.91
CA ARG A 163 6.31 -10.30 -11.43
C ARG A 163 6.42 -11.66 -10.76
N LEU A 164 6.16 -11.73 -9.46
CA LEU A 164 6.08 -12.99 -8.73
C LEU A 164 4.88 -13.83 -9.18
N LEU A 165 3.74 -13.21 -9.45
CA LEU A 165 2.60 -13.90 -10.06
C LEU A 165 2.96 -14.49 -11.43
N ALA A 166 3.60 -13.70 -12.30
CA ALA A 166 4.05 -14.18 -13.61
C ALA A 166 5.12 -15.28 -13.52
N HIS A 167 5.90 -15.32 -12.43
CA HIS A 167 6.86 -16.36 -12.14
C HIS A 167 6.20 -17.67 -11.69
N LEU A 168 5.20 -17.60 -10.82
CA LEU A 168 4.53 -18.75 -10.20
C LEU A 168 3.43 -19.32 -11.08
N ALA A 169 2.54 -18.47 -11.57
CA ALA A 169 1.51 -18.87 -12.52
C ALA A 169 2.09 -19.03 -13.90
N ASP A 170 1.81 -20.14 -14.56
CA ASP A 170 2.30 -20.38 -15.91
C ASP A 170 1.50 -19.62 -16.97
N VAL A 171 1.78 -18.32 -17.08
CA VAL A 171 1.10 -17.42 -18.02
C VAL A 171 2.13 -16.80 -18.96
N PRO A 172 2.39 -17.43 -20.14
CA PRO A 172 3.40 -16.97 -21.10
C PRO A 172 3.24 -15.50 -21.48
N THR A 173 2.01 -15.06 -21.73
CA THR A 173 1.70 -13.67 -22.13
C THR A 173 2.14 -12.62 -21.10
N LEU A 174 2.02 -12.91 -19.80
CA LEU A 174 2.52 -12.03 -18.75
C LEU A 174 4.05 -12.03 -18.69
N ARG A 175 4.67 -13.20 -18.86
CA ARG A 175 6.13 -13.31 -18.90
C ARG A 175 6.73 -12.53 -20.08
N GLU A 176 6.14 -12.68 -21.26
CA GLU A 176 6.53 -11.94 -22.45
C GLU A 176 6.38 -10.42 -22.29
N ALA A 177 5.26 -9.98 -21.70
CA ALA A 177 5.04 -8.57 -21.42
C ALA A 177 6.11 -7.97 -20.48
N PHE A 178 6.45 -8.67 -19.40
CA PHE A 178 7.51 -8.22 -18.50
C PHE A 178 8.90 -8.28 -19.15
N ALA A 179 9.19 -9.30 -19.96
CA ALA A 179 10.44 -9.40 -20.69
C ALA A 179 10.59 -8.29 -21.73
N GLY A 180 9.49 -7.91 -22.39
CA GLY A 180 9.44 -6.83 -23.37
C GLY A 180 9.33 -5.41 -22.76
N GLY A 181 9.28 -5.28 -21.44
CA GLY A 181 9.12 -3.97 -20.78
C GLY A 181 7.76 -3.31 -21.02
N GLU A 182 6.74 -4.10 -21.36
CA GLU A 182 5.40 -3.58 -21.61
C GLU A 182 4.73 -3.11 -20.31
N ASP A 183 3.86 -2.10 -20.44
CA ASP A 183 2.97 -1.68 -19.35
C ASP A 183 1.87 -2.73 -19.14
N ILE A 184 2.02 -3.54 -18.11
CA ILE A 184 1.12 -4.64 -17.80
C ILE A 184 -0.32 -4.18 -17.53
N HIS A 185 -0.51 -2.97 -16.99
CA HIS A 185 -1.83 -2.42 -16.71
C HIS A 185 -2.50 -1.94 -17.99
N ALA A 186 -1.74 -1.33 -18.90
CA ALA A 186 -2.25 -0.95 -20.22
C ALA A 186 -2.60 -2.20 -21.05
N ARG A 187 -1.77 -3.24 -20.97
CA ARG A 187 -2.03 -4.54 -21.61
C ARG A 187 -3.33 -5.16 -21.07
N THR A 188 -3.48 -5.26 -19.77
CA THR A 188 -4.70 -5.78 -19.13
C THR A 188 -5.92 -4.97 -19.52
N ALA A 189 -5.83 -3.63 -19.57
CA ALA A 189 -6.93 -2.78 -20.02
C ALA A 189 -7.36 -3.11 -21.46
N SER A 190 -6.38 -3.24 -22.36
CA SER A 190 -6.63 -3.62 -23.74
C SER A 190 -7.35 -4.97 -23.85
N GLU A 191 -6.85 -5.97 -23.16
CA GLU A 191 -7.35 -7.35 -23.24
C GLU A 191 -8.70 -7.54 -22.56
N ILE A 192 -8.95 -6.90 -21.41
CA ILE A 192 -10.18 -7.07 -20.64
C ILE A 192 -11.30 -6.16 -21.13
N PHE A 193 -10.99 -4.95 -21.57
CA PHE A 193 -11.99 -4.00 -22.05
C PHE A 193 -12.14 -3.97 -23.58
N GLY A 194 -11.33 -4.74 -24.31
CA GLY A 194 -11.34 -4.76 -25.77
C GLY A 194 -10.91 -3.42 -26.41
N ILE A 195 -10.08 -2.66 -25.74
CA ILE A 195 -9.58 -1.36 -26.19
C ILE A 195 -8.26 -1.57 -26.95
N PRO A 196 -8.06 -1.03 -28.17
CA PRO A 196 -6.74 -1.04 -28.82
C PRO A 196 -5.65 -0.45 -27.92
N ARG A 197 -4.46 -1.04 -27.90
CA ARG A 197 -3.37 -0.65 -26.97
C ARG A 197 -3.01 0.83 -27.04
N ASP A 198 -2.99 1.39 -28.23
CA ASP A 198 -2.72 2.80 -28.51
C ASP A 198 -3.84 3.75 -28.05
N LYS A 199 -5.01 3.22 -27.73
CA LYS A 199 -6.19 3.96 -27.26
C LYS A 199 -6.50 3.76 -25.78
N VAL A 200 -5.65 3.04 -25.04
CA VAL A 200 -5.81 2.87 -23.59
C VAL A 200 -5.50 4.20 -22.90
N ASP A 201 -6.54 4.84 -22.38
CA ASP A 201 -6.41 6.09 -21.63
C ASP A 201 -5.98 5.85 -20.17
N LYS A 202 -5.72 6.95 -19.45
CA LYS A 202 -5.31 6.90 -18.04
C LYS A 202 -6.35 6.23 -17.14
N GLU A 203 -7.62 6.40 -17.44
CA GLU A 203 -8.72 5.84 -16.63
C GLU A 203 -8.83 4.33 -16.84
N ALA A 204 -8.83 3.85 -18.07
CA ALA A 204 -8.82 2.41 -18.38
C ALA A 204 -7.60 1.72 -17.76
N ARG A 205 -6.41 2.34 -17.85
CA ARG A 205 -5.19 1.86 -17.21
C ARG A 205 -5.33 1.81 -15.68
N ARG A 206 -5.93 2.83 -15.05
CA ARG A 206 -6.18 2.87 -13.60
C ARG A 206 -7.12 1.77 -13.15
N ARG A 207 -8.21 1.54 -13.91
CA ARG A 207 -9.16 0.44 -13.68
C ARG A 207 -8.47 -0.92 -13.78
N ALA A 208 -7.67 -1.13 -14.82
CA ALA A 208 -6.89 -2.36 -14.99
C ALA A 208 -5.88 -2.58 -13.85
N LYS A 209 -5.24 -1.52 -13.36
CA LYS A 209 -4.38 -1.59 -12.17
C LYS A 209 -5.16 -2.09 -10.95
N THR A 210 -6.37 -1.59 -10.73
CA THR A 210 -7.24 -2.04 -9.64
C THR A 210 -7.63 -3.51 -9.79
N ILE A 211 -7.89 -3.96 -11.02
CA ILE A 211 -8.22 -5.37 -11.33
C ILE A 211 -7.00 -6.26 -11.05
N ASN A 212 -5.84 -5.95 -11.60
CA ASN A 212 -4.63 -6.75 -11.43
C ASN A 212 -4.29 -6.97 -9.95
N PHE A 213 -4.26 -5.90 -9.15
CA PHE A 213 -4.00 -6.02 -7.71
C PHE A 213 -5.16 -6.66 -6.96
N GLY A 214 -6.41 -6.36 -7.33
CA GLY A 214 -7.58 -6.97 -6.72
C GLY A 214 -7.58 -8.51 -6.86
N ILE A 215 -7.22 -9.01 -8.03
CA ILE A 215 -7.13 -10.45 -8.29
C ILE A 215 -6.01 -11.09 -7.43
N ILE A 216 -4.81 -10.51 -7.41
CA ILE A 216 -3.70 -11.01 -6.57
C ILE A 216 -4.09 -11.09 -5.09
N TYR A 217 -4.86 -10.12 -4.61
CA TYR A 217 -5.33 -10.11 -3.22
C TYR A 217 -6.61 -10.93 -2.98
N GLY A 218 -7.05 -11.70 -3.98
CA GLY A 218 -8.23 -12.57 -3.87
C GLY A 218 -9.53 -11.80 -3.65
N MET A 219 -9.64 -10.59 -4.21
CA MET A 219 -10.81 -9.73 -4.06
C MET A 219 -12.05 -10.38 -4.64
N SER A 220 -13.17 -10.30 -3.92
CA SER A 220 -14.46 -10.76 -4.42
C SER A 220 -15.01 -9.85 -5.54
N ALA A 221 -15.94 -10.37 -6.33
CA ALA A 221 -16.64 -9.60 -7.35
C ALA A 221 -17.32 -8.35 -6.78
N PHE A 222 -17.92 -8.46 -5.61
CA PHE A 222 -18.51 -7.34 -4.89
C PHE A 222 -17.44 -6.29 -4.49
N GLY A 223 -16.32 -6.73 -3.92
CA GLY A 223 -15.22 -5.84 -3.53
C GLY A 223 -14.60 -5.12 -4.74
N LEU A 224 -14.45 -5.82 -5.86
CA LEU A 224 -13.97 -5.22 -7.11
C LEU A 224 -14.96 -4.18 -7.65
N ALA A 225 -16.24 -4.52 -7.70
CA ALA A 225 -17.30 -3.62 -8.17
C ALA A 225 -17.36 -2.34 -7.33
N THR A 226 -17.30 -2.46 -6.00
CA THR A 226 -17.26 -1.32 -5.08
C THR A 226 -16.07 -0.40 -5.36
N ARG A 227 -14.87 -0.96 -5.56
CA ARG A 227 -13.65 -0.17 -5.85
C ARG A 227 -13.66 0.51 -7.22
N LEU A 228 -14.32 -0.12 -8.20
CA LEU A 228 -14.44 0.44 -9.55
C LEU A 228 -15.66 1.38 -9.69
N GLY A 229 -16.54 1.45 -8.69
CA GLY A 229 -17.78 2.22 -8.75
C GLY A 229 -18.77 1.70 -9.78
N ILE A 230 -18.84 0.37 -9.98
CA ILE A 230 -19.69 -0.31 -10.97
C ILE A 230 -20.70 -1.25 -10.29
N PRO A 231 -21.76 -1.67 -10.98
CA PRO A 231 -22.68 -2.67 -10.45
C PRO A 231 -22.02 -4.00 -10.12
N PRO A 232 -22.46 -4.73 -9.06
CA PRO A 232 -21.85 -5.99 -8.64
C PRO A 232 -21.77 -7.07 -9.74
N GLY A 233 -22.76 -7.11 -10.62
CA GLY A 233 -22.78 -8.04 -11.77
C GLY A 233 -21.63 -7.80 -12.75
N GLU A 234 -21.30 -6.54 -13.02
CA GLU A 234 -20.18 -6.18 -13.89
C GLU A 234 -18.83 -6.59 -13.27
N GLY A 235 -18.68 -6.46 -11.93
CA GLY A 235 -17.50 -6.93 -11.21
C GLY A 235 -17.25 -8.43 -11.44
N ARG A 236 -18.32 -9.23 -11.47
CA ARG A 236 -18.22 -10.67 -11.79
C ARG A 236 -17.79 -10.90 -13.23
N THR A 237 -18.41 -10.21 -14.18
CA THR A 237 -18.06 -10.30 -15.59
C THR A 237 -16.58 -9.97 -15.84
N ILE A 238 -16.06 -8.93 -15.19
CA ILE A 238 -14.64 -8.54 -15.29
C ILE A 238 -13.73 -9.63 -14.75
N ILE A 239 -14.03 -10.22 -13.58
CA ILE A 239 -13.24 -11.30 -13.01
C ILE A 239 -13.25 -12.53 -13.91
N ASP A 240 -14.40 -12.90 -14.45
CA ASP A 240 -14.52 -14.05 -15.34
C ASP A 240 -13.76 -13.82 -16.66
N ALA A 241 -13.83 -12.63 -17.25
CA ALA A 241 -13.03 -12.24 -18.42
C ALA A 241 -11.51 -12.27 -18.12
N TYR A 242 -11.09 -11.78 -16.96
CA TYR A 242 -9.70 -11.82 -16.53
C TYR A 242 -9.16 -13.25 -16.45
N PHE A 243 -9.91 -14.15 -15.82
CA PHE A 243 -9.50 -15.54 -15.71
C PHE A 243 -9.65 -16.34 -17.01
N ALA A 244 -10.52 -15.93 -17.92
CA ALA A 244 -10.57 -16.47 -19.28
C ALA A 244 -9.30 -16.09 -20.06
N GLN A 245 -8.83 -14.84 -19.90
CA GLN A 245 -7.59 -14.35 -20.51
C GLN A 245 -6.34 -14.96 -19.90
N TYR A 246 -6.36 -15.17 -18.56
CA TYR A 246 -5.22 -15.67 -17.79
C TYR A 246 -5.56 -16.92 -16.97
N PRO A 247 -5.88 -18.05 -17.62
CA PRO A 247 -6.35 -19.27 -16.92
C PRO A 247 -5.30 -19.83 -15.94
N GLY A 248 -4.00 -19.68 -16.22
CA GLY A 248 -2.92 -20.10 -15.34
C GLY A 248 -2.93 -19.37 -13.98
N ILE A 249 -3.44 -18.14 -13.93
CA ILE A 249 -3.58 -17.41 -12.65
C ILE A 249 -4.66 -18.08 -11.78
N ARG A 250 -5.82 -18.42 -12.36
CA ARG A 250 -6.88 -19.14 -11.64
C ARG A 250 -6.38 -20.48 -11.11
N GLN A 251 -5.66 -21.23 -11.95
CA GLN A 251 -5.09 -22.54 -11.57
C GLN A 251 -4.12 -22.40 -10.39
N GLU A 252 -3.23 -21.41 -10.42
CA GLU A 252 -2.30 -21.16 -9.33
C GLU A 252 -3.00 -20.76 -8.03
N MET A 253 -4.04 -19.94 -8.10
CA MET A 253 -4.84 -19.56 -6.92
C MET A 253 -5.55 -20.77 -6.29
N GLU A 254 -6.15 -21.63 -7.10
CA GLU A 254 -6.76 -22.87 -6.59
C GLU A 254 -5.72 -23.82 -6.00
N ARG A 255 -4.55 -23.95 -6.64
CA ARG A 255 -3.44 -24.74 -6.12
C ARG A 255 -2.98 -24.24 -4.74
N LEU A 256 -2.85 -22.93 -4.55
CA LEU A 256 -2.45 -22.34 -3.27
C LEU A 256 -3.49 -22.55 -2.17
N LYS A 257 -4.77 -22.43 -2.50
CA LYS A 257 -5.86 -22.75 -1.54
C LYS A 257 -5.82 -24.22 -1.13
N GLU A 258 -5.61 -25.13 -2.09
CA GLU A 258 -5.54 -26.56 -1.81
C GLU A 258 -4.28 -26.92 -1.01
N GLU A 259 -3.12 -26.32 -1.32
CA GLU A 259 -1.90 -26.49 -0.52
C GLU A 259 -2.13 -26.06 0.94
N ALA A 260 -2.82 -24.91 1.14
CA ALA A 260 -3.15 -24.43 2.48
C ALA A 260 -4.11 -25.36 3.20
N ARG A 261 -5.16 -25.86 2.53
CA ARG A 261 -6.12 -26.81 3.13
C ARG A 261 -5.47 -28.11 3.54
N THR A 262 -4.57 -28.63 2.71
CA THR A 262 -3.90 -29.94 2.92
C THR A 262 -2.83 -29.84 4.00
N HIS A 263 -2.04 -28.76 4.00
CA HIS A 263 -0.83 -28.65 4.83
C HIS A 263 -0.92 -27.61 5.95
N GLY A 264 -1.92 -26.74 5.95
CA GLY A 264 -2.04 -25.62 6.89
C GLY A 264 -1.10 -24.44 6.57
N PHE A 265 -0.32 -24.52 5.50
CA PHE A 265 0.59 -23.49 5.04
C PHE A 265 0.69 -23.44 3.52
N VAL A 266 1.20 -22.34 2.99
CA VAL A 266 1.68 -22.19 1.61
C VAL A 266 3.17 -21.85 1.60
N ARG A 267 3.83 -21.98 0.45
CA ARG A 267 5.27 -21.66 0.32
C ARG A 267 5.50 -20.46 -0.57
N THR A 268 6.51 -19.67 -0.21
CA THR A 268 7.06 -18.67 -1.13
C THR A 268 7.81 -19.36 -2.29
N PRO A 269 8.13 -18.65 -3.39
CA PRO A 269 8.99 -19.15 -4.46
C PRO A 269 10.34 -19.69 -3.96
N PHE A 270 10.78 -19.24 -2.80
CA PHE A 270 12.08 -19.61 -2.20
C PHE A 270 11.95 -20.68 -1.10
N GLY A 271 10.76 -21.27 -0.92
CA GLY A 271 10.53 -22.40 -0.02
C GLY A 271 10.14 -22.04 1.41
N ARG A 272 10.04 -20.76 1.78
CA ARG A 272 9.57 -20.35 3.11
C ARG A 272 8.11 -20.79 3.32
N LYS A 273 7.84 -21.47 4.43
CA LYS A 273 6.47 -21.83 4.84
C LYS A 273 5.77 -20.63 5.49
N LEU A 274 4.56 -20.36 5.04
CA LEU A 274 3.69 -19.31 5.55
C LEU A 274 2.41 -19.98 6.07
N TRP A 275 2.25 -20.03 7.38
CA TRP A 275 1.12 -20.69 8.03
C TRP A 275 -0.15 -19.88 7.84
N ILE A 276 -1.23 -20.55 7.42
CA ILE A 276 -2.54 -19.94 7.17
C ILE A 276 -3.49 -20.33 8.30
N GLN A 277 -3.69 -19.41 9.22
CA GLN A 277 -4.66 -19.60 10.29
C GLN A 277 -6.07 -19.65 9.71
N ASP A 278 -6.96 -20.38 10.42
CA ASP A 278 -8.38 -20.51 10.08
C ASP A 278 -8.72 -21.18 8.74
N ILE A 279 -7.76 -21.76 8.02
CA ILE A 279 -8.03 -22.40 6.73
C ILE A 279 -8.99 -23.61 6.86
N ALA A 280 -8.95 -24.30 7.99
CA ALA A 280 -9.82 -25.43 8.29
C ALA A 280 -11.08 -25.06 9.08
N THR A 281 -11.36 -23.78 9.31
CA THR A 281 -12.53 -23.33 10.08
C THR A 281 -13.83 -23.65 9.37
N ARG A 282 -14.89 -23.94 10.12
CA ARG A 282 -16.26 -24.13 9.60
C ARG A 282 -16.96 -22.80 9.33
N ASP A 283 -16.49 -21.71 9.93
CA ASP A 283 -17.03 -20.36 9.70
C ASP A 283 -16.70 -19.90 8.26
N PRO A 284 -17.71 -19.68 7.40
CA PRO A 284 -17.47 -19.35 6.00
C PRO A 284 -16.79 -17.99 5.80
N VAL A 285 -17.01 -17.01 6.72
CA VAL A 285 -16.40 -15.69 6.62
C VAL A 285 -14.91 -15.76 6.96
N ARG A 286 -14.57 -16.45 8.06
CA ARG A 286 -13.17 -16.66 8.47
C ARG A 286 -12.42 -17.51 7.43
N ARG A 287 -13.03 -18.57 6.90
CA ARG A 287 -12.44 -19.40 5.85
C ARG A 287 -12.17 -18.62 4.59
N ALA A 288 -13.10 -17.78 4.10
CA ALA A 288 -12.89 -16.92 2.95
C ALA A 288 -11.73 -15.94 3.18
N GLY A 289 -11.55 -15.43 4.41
CA GLY A 289 -10.39 -14.64 4.81
C GLY A 289 -9.08 -15.41 4.73
N ALA A 290 -9.07 -16.65 5.25
CA ALA A 290 -7.91 -17.54 5.20
C ALA A 290 -7.53 -17.94 3.76
N GLU A 291 -8.51 -18.20 2.89
CA GLU A 291 -8.26 -18.48 1.47
C GLU A 291 -7.62 -17.28 0.74
N ARG A 292 -8.08 -16.05 1.02
CA ARG A 292 -7.42 -14.84 0.49
C ARG A 292 -5.99 -14.69 1.01
N ALA A 293 -5.77 -14.98 2.30
CA ALA A 293 -4.44 -14.98 2.89
C ALA A 293 -3.52 -16.01 2.22
N ALA A 294 -4.02 -17.21 1.93
CA ALA A 294 -3.29 -18.28 1.24
C ALA A 294 -2.87 -17.84 -0.19
N ILE A 295 -3.76 -17.18 -0.93
CA ILE A 295 -3.45 -16.66 -2.27
C ILE A 295 -2.37 -15.58 -2.20
N ASN A 296 -2.49 -14.63 -1.28
CA ASN A 296 -1.62 -13.45 -1.23
C ASN A 296 -0.25 -13.72 -0.60
N ALA A 297 -0.17 -14.65 0.36
CA ALA A 297 1.03 -14.89 1.16
C ALA A 297 2.29 -15.21 0.34
N PRO A 298 2.28 -16.05 -0.72
CA PRO A 298 3.48 -16.34 -1.52
C PRO A 298 4.04 -15.12 -2.24
N PHE A 299 3.17 -14.22 -2.70
CA PHE A 299 3.60 -13.00 -3.42
C PHE A 299 4.20 -11.98 -2.46
N GLN A 300 3.52 -11.68 -1.36
CA GLN A 300 4.05 -10.79 -0.32
C GLN A 300 5.31 -11.36 0.33
N GLY A 301 5.31 -12.64 0.66
CA GLY A 301 6.46 -13.31 1.25
C GLY A 301 7.65 -13.36 0.30
N GLY A 302 7.42 -13.68 -0.97
CA GLY A 302 8.45 -13.66 -2.01
C GLY A 302 9.07 -12.28 -2.20
N ALA A 303 8.25 -11.23 -2.25
CA ALA A 303 8.71 -9.84 -2.31
C ALA A 303 9.58 -9.48 -1.09
N ALA A 304 9.12 -9.86 0.12
CA ALA A 304 9.88 -9.65 1.35
C ALA A 304 11.24 -10.36 1.34
N GLU A 305 11.32 -11.58 0.82
CA GLU A 305 12.59 -12.32 0.70
C GLU A 305 13.52 -11.68 -0.31
N ILE A 306 13.02 -11.19 -1.43
CA ILE A 306 13.81 -10.51 -2.46
C ILE A 306 14.44 -9.23 -1.89
N ILE A 307 13.63 -8.34 -1.30
CA ILE A 307 14.17 -7.09 -0.77
C ILE A 307 15.15 -7.32 0.40
N LYS A 308 14.90 -8.31 1.26
CA LYS A 308 15.82 -8.69 2.33
C LYS A 308 17.16 -9.19 1.81
N ARG A 309 17.17 -9.99 0.73
CA ARG A 309 18.41 -10.41 0.06
C ARG A 309 19.19 -9.20 -0.45
N ALA A 310 18.53 -8.21 -1.03
CA ALA A 310 19.16 -6.96 -1.44
C ALA A 310 19.74 -6.22 -0.23
N MET A 311 18.97 -6.06 0.84
CA MET A 311 19.40 -5.39 2.08
C MET A 311 20.65 -6.02 2.71
N VAL A 312 20.80 -7.34 2.63
CA VAL A 312 21.99 -8.05 3.14
C VAL A 312 23.23 -7.83 2.25
N ARG A 313 23.04 -7.77 0.94
CA ARG A 313 24.16 -7.64 -0.03
C ARG A 313 24.63 -6.20 -0.18
N LEU A 314 23.74 -5.24 -0.17
CA LEU A 314 24.02 -3.83 -0.46
C LEU A 314 25.10 -3.20 0.44
N PRO A 315 25.06 -3.33 1.79
CA PRO A 315 26.07 -2.69 2.65
C PRO A 315 27.50 -3.19 2.36
N ARG A 316 27.65 -4.47 2.04
CA ARG A 316 28.95 -5.04 1.68
C ARG A 316 29.43 -4.54 0.31
N ALA A 317 28.53 -4.49 -0.66
CA ALA A 317 28.83 -4.06 -2.02
C ALA A 317 29.23 -2.57 -2.05
N LEU A 318 28.51 -1.71 -1.33
CA LEU A 318 28.84 -0.29 -1.19
C LEU A 318 30.25 -0.12 -0.62
N ARG A 319 30.59 -0.83 0.46
CA ARG A 319 31.94 -0.78 1.06
C ARG A 319 33.02 -1.27 0.10
N HIS A 320 32.79 -2.36 -0.64
CA HIS A 320 33.76 -2.87 -1.62
C HIS A 320 34.00 -1.92 -2.80
N ALA A 321 32.96 -1.17 -3.19
CA ALA A 321 33.04 -0.13 -4.21
C ALA A 321 33.64 1.19 -3.69
N GLY A 322 33.98 1.28 -2.41
CA GLY A 322 34.48 2.51 -1.79
C GLY A 322 33.44 3.62 -1.63
N LEU A 323 32.14 3.30 -1.79
CA LEU A 323 31.04 4.25 -1.69
C LEU A 323 30.63 4.47 -0.23
N LYS A 324 30.36 5.73 0.12
CA LYS A 324 29.99 6.16 1.47
C LYS A 324 28.46 6.22 1.69
N ALA A 325 27.67 5.91 0.67
CA ALA A 325 26.22 5.86 0.76
C ALA A 325 25.76 4.95 1.90
N ARG A 326 24.66 5.33 2.56
CA ARG A 326 24.09 4.57 3.68
C ARG A 326 22.63 4.23 3.40
N MET A 327 22.26 2.96 3.59
CA MET A 327 20.87 2.51 3.58
C MET A 327 20.21 2.93 4.90
N LEU A 328 19.13 3.70 4.83
CA LEU A 328 18.43 4.27 5.98
C LEU A 328 17.15 3.52 6.32
N LEU A 329 16.29 3.31 5.34
CA LEU A 329 14.93 2.79 5.53
C LEU A 329 14.60 1.72 4.50
N GLN A 330 13.71 0.83 4.91
CA GLN A 330 12.97 -0.07 4.04
C GLN A 330 11.48 0.25 4.19
N VAL A 331 10.80 0.56 3.11
CA VAL A 331 9.38 0.94 3.08
C VAL A 331 8.67 0.17 1.97
N HIS A 332 7.84 -0.82 2.34
CA HIS A 332 7.18 -1.72 1.39
C HIS A 332 8.18 -2.44 0.47
N ASP A 333 8.29 -2.02 -0.78
CA ASP A 333 9.19 -2.59 -1.78
C ASP A 333 10.35 -1.62 -2.13
N GLU A 334 10.52 -0.55 -1.34
CA GLU A 334 11.48 0.54 -1.52
C GLU A 334 12.61 0.48 -0.47
N LEU A 335 13.82 0.82 -0.91
CA LEU A 335 14.95 1.14 -0.05
C LEU A 335 15.30 2.62 -0.18
N VAL A 336 15.56 3.28 0.94
CA VAL A 336 15.95 4.69 0.99
C VAL A 336 17.39 4.81 1.49
N PHE A 337 18.18 5.62 0.79
CA PHE A 337 19.59 5.86 1.08
C PHE A 337 19.88 7.34 1.27
N GLU A 338 20.86 7.69 2.10
CA GLU A 338 21.54 8.98 2.04
C GLU A 338 22.86 8.81 1.29
N VAL A 339 23.14 9.71 0.35
CA VAL A 339 24.23 9.57 -0.60
C VAL A 339 25.02 10.89 -0.71
N PRO A 340 26.38 10.87 -0.68
CA PRO A 340 27.17 12.03 -1.07
C PRO A 340 26.89 12.42 -2.53
N GLU A 341 26.76 13.69 -2.81
CA GLU A 341 26.37 14.21 -4.13
C GLU A 341 27.24 13.65 -5.29
N ALA A 342 28.55 13.56 -5.05
CA ALA A 342 29.49 13.02 -6.05
C ALA A 342 29.37 11.50 -6.31
N GLU A 343 28.67 10.76 -5.42
CA GLU A 343 28.52 9.30 -5.51
C GLU A 343 27.15 8.86 -6.03
N VAL A 344 26.24 9.79 -6.33
CA VAL A 344 24.83 9.47 -6.66
C VAL A 344 24.73 8.54 -7.86
N GLU A 345 25.44 8.81 -8.93
CA GLU A 345 25.40 8.01 -10.16
C GLU A 345 25.96 6.58 -9.92
N ALA A 346 27.13 6.49 -9.31
CA ALA A 346 27.76 5.21 -8.99
C ALA A 346 26.93 4.38 -8.01
N THR A 347 26.36 5.03 -6.99
CA THR A 347 25.46 4.37 -6.02
C THR A 347 24.19 3.87 -6.72
N SER A 348 23.57 4.68 -7.55
CA SER A 348 22.36 4.32 -8.30
C SER A 348 22.58 3.09 -9.19
N ALA A 349 23.68 3.07 -9.91
CA ALA A 349 24.06 1.94 -10.77
C ALA A 349 24.27 0.65 -9.97
N LEU A 350 25.03 0.72 -8.87
CA LEU A 350 25.31 -0.42 -8.02
C LEU A 350 24.05 -0.96 -7.31
N VAL A 351 23.22 -0.07 -6.77
CA VAL A 351 21.97 -0.43 -6.09
C VAL A 351 21.03 -1.14 -7.05
N ARG A 352 20.81 -0.57 -8.24
CA ARG A 352 19.99 -1.19 -9.30
C ARG A 352 20.52 -2.57 -9.67
N GLN A 353 21.79 -2.69 -9.99
CA GLN A 353 22.42 -3.96 -10.37
C GLN A 353 22.21 -5.04 -9.30
N ILE A 354 22.41 -4.72 -8.03
CA ILE A 354 22.24 -5.68 -6.94
C ILE A 354 20.78 -6.04 -6.76
N MET A 355 19.89 -5.06 -6.67
CA MET A 355 18.47 -5.32 -6.44
C MET A 355 17.87 -6.16 -7.58
N GLU A 356 18.23 -5.92 -8.82
CA GLU A 356 17.75 -6.68 -9.99
C GLU A 356 18.34 -8.09 -10.09
N SER A 357 19.49 -8.37 -9.45
CA SER A 357 20.20 -9.64 -9.55
C SER A 357 20.09 -10.55 -8.32
N VAL A 358 19.40 -10.15 -7.24
CA VAL A 358 19.36 -10.93 -5.98
C VAL A 358 18.53 -12.22 -6.07
N ALA A 359 17.71 -12.36 -7.09
CA ALA A 359 16.90 -13.55 -7.35
C ALA A 359 16.73 -13.79 -8.84
N THR A 360 16.70 -15.08 -9.23
CA THR A 360 16.41 -15.49 -10.59
C THR A 360 14.94 -15.89 -10.70
N LEU A 361 14.16 -15.10 -11.42
CA LEU A 361 12.77 -15.38 -11.73
C LEU A 361 12.62 -15.69 -13.23
N ARG A 362 11.45 -16.19 -13.61
CA ARG A 362 11.09 -16.39 -15.04
C ARG A 362 10.83 -15.04 -15.76
N VAL A 363 10.81 -13.95 -15.02
CA VAL A 363 10.68 -12.57 -15.52
C VAL A 363 11.78 -11.72 -14.89
N PRO A 364 12.27 -10.66 -15.55
CA PRO A 364 13.28 -9.79 -14.97
C PRO A 364 12.72 -9.04 -13.76
N LEU A 365 13.56 -8.81 -12.75
CA LEU A 365 13.32 -7.79 -11.75
C LEU A 365 13.67 -6.43 -12.35
N SER A 366 12.94 -5.40 -11.97
CA SER A 366 13.18 -4.04 -12.41
C SER A 366 13.07 -3.09 -11.22
N VAL A 367 13.99 -2.12 -11.16
CA VAL A 367 14.09 -1.17 -10.05
C VAL A 367 14.04 0.25 -10.58
N ASP A 368 13.13 1.04 -10.06
CA ASP A 368 13.02 2.47 -10.31
C ASP A 368 13.88 3.22 -9.28
N ILE A 369 14.74 4.12 -9.77
CA ILE A 369 15.61 4.94 -8.93
C ILE A 369 15.12 6.37 -8.98
N GLY A 370 14.88 6.97 -7.80
CA GLY A 370 14.62 8.37 -7.62
C GLY A 370 15.70 9.04 -6.78
N GLN A 371 15.85 10.35 -6.93
CA GLN A 371 16.82 11.14 -6.17
C GLN A 371 16.29 12.54 -5.91
N GLY A 372 16.65 13.12 -4.76
CA GLY A 372 16.24 14.46 -4.38
C GLY A 372 16.85 14.92 -3.07
N HIS A 373 16.61 16.16 -2.68
CA HIS A 373 17.05 16.69 -1.39
C HIS A 373 16.18 16.20 -0.24
N SER A 374 14.92 15.86 -0.53
CA SER A 374 13.97 15.28 0.42
C SER A 374 13.44 13.94 -0.07
N TRP A 375 12.83 13.19 0.81
CA TRP A 375 12.18 11.93 0.44
C TRP A 375 10.99 12.15 -0.52
N ALA A 376 10.31 13.29 -0.41
CA ALA A 376 9.23 13.65 -1.33
C ALA A 376 9.74 13.92 -2.77
N GLU A 377 10.93 14.50 -2.92
CA GLU A 377 11.55 14.74 -4.22
C GLU A 377 12.14 13.47 -4.83
N ALA A 378 12.63 12.57 -3.99
CA ALA A 378 13.24 11.32 -4.42
C ALA A 378 12.23 10.25 -4.83
N HIS A 379 10.92 10.42 -4.55
CA HIS A 379 9.85 9.47 -4.84
C HIS A 379 8.91 10.03 -5.94
#